data_dbec3d7553c1fe71a0d5b838dfb8f37b
#
_entry.id   dbec3d7553c1fe71a0d5b838dfb8f37b
#
_cell.length_a   1.000
_cell.length_b   1.000
_cell.length_c   1.000
_cell.angle_alpha   90.00
_cell.angle_beta   90.00
_cell.angle_gamma   90.00
#
_symmetry.space_group_name_H-M   'P 1'
#
loop_
_entity.id
_entity.type
_entity.pdbx_description
1 polymer ?
#
loop_
_entity_poly.entity_id
_entity_poly.type
_entity_poly.pdbx_seq_one_letter_code
_entity_poly.pdbx_strand_id
1 'polypeptide(L)'
;ISLLSAVLFVSLLFTLPEDKMPGRMTTWKARIESFTADEQEAEIPYQLMQSKIAIAKGLVPRGPGNSTQRNFLPHPYSDFIYAIIIEEYGLIGGAFIVFLYLAFLVRAAFVVRKSPKAFGALLAFGLALSLVIQALINMGVTVGILPVTGLTLPLISMGGTSTIFVSIAFGIVLSVSNDAESLQEAQNVAENEAENVVESNETDGED
;
A
#
# COMPACT_ATOMS: atom_id res chain seq x y z
N ILE A 1 -16.95 3.22 16.28
CA ILE A 1 -18.08 3.38 15.33
C ILE A 1 -17.77 2.63 14.03
N SER A 2 -16.62 2.81 13.38
CA SER A 2 -16.25 2.17 12.10
C SER A 2 -16.18 0.64 12.18
N LEU A 3 -15.65 0.08 13.26
CA LEU A 3 -15.51 -1.35 13.45
C LEU A 3 -16.88 -2.01 13.67
N LEU A 4 -17.74 -1.34 14.43
CA LEU A 4 -19.10 -1.80 14.70
C LEU A 4 -19.97 -1.77 13.43
N SER A 5 -19.81 -0.74 12.59
CA SER A 5 -20.50 -0.66 11.29
C SER A 5 -20.00 -1.74 10.30
N ALA A 6 -18.72 -2.08 10.32
CA ALA A 6 -18.17 -3.14 9.50
C ALA A 6 -18.71 -4.53 9.92
N VAL A 7 -18.73 -4.80 11.23
CA VAL A 7 -19.30 -6.06 11.78
C VAL A 7 -20.79 -6.16 11.48
N LEU A 8 -21.53 -5.06 11.64
CA LEU A 8 -22.96 -5.01 11.34
C LEU A 8 -23.22 -5.21 9.84
N PHE A 9 -22.39 -4.64 8.97
CA PHE A 9 -22.46 -4.83 7.52
C PHE A 9 -22.22 -6.28 7.13
N VAL A 10 -21.19 -6.93 7.69
CA VAL A 10 -20.89 -8.34 7.45
C VAL A 10 -22.02 -9.24 7.98
N SER A 11 -22.52 -8.97 9.18
CA SER A 11 -23.68 -9.70 9.75
C SER A 11 -24.92 -9.58 8.87
N LEU A 12 -25.18 -8.39 8.33
CA LEU A 12 -26.30 -8.13 7.41
C LEU A 12 -26.17 -8.91 6.08
N LEU A 13 -24.94 -9.03 5.57
CA LEU A 13 -24.65 -9.84 4.35
C LEU A 13 -25.01 -11.33 4.53
N PHE A 14 -24.84 -11.88 5.72
CA PHE A 14 -25.17 -13.29 5.99
C PHE A 14 -26.62 -13.54 6.38
N THR A 15 -27.36 -12.49 6.82
CA THR A 15 -28.76 -12.61 7.25
C THR A 15 -29.77 -12.31 6.15
N LEU A 16 -29.38 -11.59 5.10
CA LEU A 16 -30.28 -11.23 3.99
C LEU A 16 -30.44 -12.40 3.01
N PRO A 17 -31.68 -12.75 2.62
CA PRO A 17 -31.93 -13.73 1.57
C PRO A 17 -31.44 -13.21 0.20
N GLU A 18 -30.93 -14.12 -0.63
CA GLU A 18 -30.28 -13.81 -1.91
C GLU A 18 -31.17 -13.02 -2.89
N ASP A 19 -32.49 -13.27 -2.86
CA ASP A 19 -33.48 -12.61 -3.71
C ASP A 19 -33.60 -11.10 -3.50
N LYS A 20 -33.12 -10.60 -2.34
CA LYS A 20 -33.20 -9.16 -1.97
C LYS A 20 -31.87 -8.44 -2.03
N MET A 21 -30.78 -9.13 -2.40
CA MET A 21 -29.45 -8.53 -2.47
C MET A 21 -29.22 -7.84 -3.81
N PRO A 22 -28.79 -6.55 -3.81
CA PRO A 22 -28.33 -5.90 -5.05
C PRO A 22 -27.09 -6.63 -5.59
N GLY A 23 -27.00 -6.82 -6.91
CA GLY A 23 -26.06 -7.71 -7.59
C GLY A 23 -24.56 -7.64 -7.21
N ARG A 24 -24.11 -6.57 -6.58
CA ARG A 24 -22.73 -6.49 -6.03
C ARG A 24 -22.59 -7.18 -4.69
N MET A 25 -23.63 -7.23 -3.86
CA MET A 25 -23.58 -7.88 -2.54
C MET A 25 -23.52 -9.41 -2.67
N THR A 26 -24.16 -10.00 -3.66
CA THR A 26 -24.05 -11.44 -3.93
C THR A 26 -22.62 -11.85 -4.29
N THR A 27 -21.93 -11.01 -5.07
CA THR A 27 -20.51 -11.24 -5.40
C THR A 27 -19.60 -11.17 -4.17
N TRP A 28 -19.86 -10.24 -3.25
CA TRP A 28 -19.09 -10.12 -2.00
C TRP A 28 -19.36 -11.31 -1.07
N LYS A 29 -20.62 -11.72 -0.94
CA LYS A 29 -21.01 -12.90 -0.15
C LYS A 29 -20.30 -14.13 -0.68
N ALA A 30 -20.40 -14.40 -2.00
CA ALA A 30 -19.73 -15.54 -2.62
C ALA A 30 -18.21 -15.56 -2.43
N ARG A 31 -17.54 -14.38 -2.44
CA ARG A 31 -16.11 -14.28 -2.19
C ARG A 31 -15.73 -14.59 -0.74
N ILE A 32 -16.56 -14.17 0.21
CA ILE A 32 -16.33 -14.45 1.62
C ILE A 32 -16.63 -15.94 1.91
N GLU A 33 -17.70 -16.48 1.37
CA GLU A 33 -18.06 -17.90 1.51
C GLU A 33 -17.00 -18.81 0.90
N SER A 34 -16.51 -18.52 -0.30
CA SER A 34 -15.43 -19.29 -0.92
C SER A 34 -14.10 -19.20 -0.16
N PHE A 35 -13.91 -18.15 0.65
CA PHE A 35 -12.73 -17.98 1.49
C PHE A 35 -12.86 -18.69 2.83
N THR A 36 -14.07 -18.79 3.38
CA THR A 36 -14.34 -19.42 4.70
C THR A 36 -14.73 -20.90 4.61
N ALA A 37 -15.05 -21.39 3.42
CA ALA A 37 -15.33 -22.81 3.22
C ALA A 37 -14.06 -23.66 3.39
N ASP A 38 -14.20 -24.85 3.96
CA ASP A 38 -13.09 -25.80 4.14
C ASP A 38 -12.42 -26.12 2.80
N GLU A 39 -11.09 -26.26 2.80
CA GLU A 39 -10.26 -26.48 1.58
C GLU A 39 -10.69 -27.73 0.76
N GLN A 40 -11.49 -28.62 1.34
CA GLN A 40 -12.02 -29.83 0.69
C GLN A 40 -13.32 -29.63 -0.09
N GLU A 41 -14.08 -28.56 0.19
CA GLU A 41 -15.38 -28.26 -0.43
C GLU A 41 -15.40 -26.97 -1.25
N ALA A 42 -14.41 -26.07 -1.06
CA ALA A 42 -14.35 -24.82 -1.78
C ALA A 42 -13.66 -24.97 -3.13
N GLU A 43 -14.34 -24.64 -4.22
CA GLU A 43 -13.67 -24.34 -5.49
C GLU A 43 -12.77 -23.12 -5.30
N ILE A 44 -11.48 -23.36 -5.03
CA ILE A 44 -10.48 -22.28 -4.94
C ILE A 44 -10.52 -21.51 -6.27
N PRO A 45 -10.73 -20.18 -6.27
CA PRO A 45 -10.74 -19.40 -7.50
C PRO A 45 -9.46 -19.68 -8.29
N TYR A 46 -9.61 -20.01 -9.57
CA TYR A 46 -8.50 -20.39 -10.47
C TYR A 46 -7.31 -19.41 -10.35
N GLN A 47 -7.58 -18.12 -10.24
CA GLN A 47 -6.57 -17.08 -10.08
C GLN A 47 -5.74 -17.22 -8.80
N LEU A 48 -6.39 -17.53 -7.68
CA LEU A 48 -5.72 -17.72 -6.40
C LEU A 48 -4.89 -19.01 -6.41
N MET A 49 -5.40 -20.06 -7.04
CA MET A 49 -4.64 -21.31 -7.20
C MET A 49 -3.36 -21.08 -8.01
N GLN A 50 -3.44 -20.37 -9.13
CA GLN A 50 -2.27 -20.05 -9.95
C GLN A 50 -1.28 -19.14 -9.22
N SER A 51 -1.78 -18.20 -8.41
CA SER A 51 -0.95 -17.35 -7.55
C SER A 51 -0.18 -18.19 -6.49
N LYS A 52 -0.85 -19.10 -5.80
CA LYS A 52 -0.20 -20.01 -4.84
C LYS A 52 0.87 -20.88 -5.53
N ILE A 53 0.62 -21.37 -6.74
CA ILE A 53 1.60 -22.12 -7.55
C ILE A 53 2.81 -21.26 -7.92
N ALA A 54 2.60 -19.99 -8.31
CA ALA A 54 3.67 -19.05 -8.61
C ALA A 54 4.57 -18.83 -7.39
N ILE A 55 3.97 -18.60 -6.22
CA ILE A 55 4.69 -18.41 -4.96
C ILE A 55 5.47 -19.66 -4.57
N ALA A 56 4.87 -20.85 -4.68
CA ALA A 56 5.55 -22.11 -4.40
C ALA A 56 6.76 -22.35 -5.32
N LYS A 57 6.65 -21.98 -6.61
CA LYS A 57 7.76 -22.04 -7.56
C LYS A 57 8.84 -21.00 -7.26
N GLY A 58 8.48 -19.88 -6.65
CA GLY A 58 9.38 -18.80 -6.26
C GLY A 58 10.29 -19.13 -5.07
N LEU A 59 10.14 -20.28 -4.42
CA LEU A 59 11.14 -20.78 -3.45
C LEU A 59 12.53 -20.94 -4.07
N VAL A 60 12.59 -21.24 -5.37
CA VAL A 60 13.81 -21.23 -6.16
C VAL A 60 13.67 -20.13 -7.22
N PRO A 61 14.37 -18.99 -7.09
CA PRO A 61 14.28 -17.87 -8.01
C PRO A 61 14.59 -18.30 -9.45
N ARG A 62 13.70 -17.97 -10.39
CA ARG A 62 13.86 -18.33 -11.81
C ARG A 62 14.59 -17.28 -12.62
N GLY A 63 14.78 -16.11 -12.04
CA GLY A 63 15.32 -14.94 -12.73
C GLY A 63 14.26 -14.11 -13.47
N PRO A 64 14.58 -12.85 -13.75
CA PRO A 64 13.65 -11.90 -14.36
C PRO A 64 13.17 -12.36 -15.73
N GLY A 65 11.86 -12.23 -15.99
CA GLY A 65 11.25 -12.62 -17.27
C GLY A 65 10.95 -14.11 -17.46
N ASN A 66 11.36 -14.97 -16.52
CA ASN A 66 11.21 -16.43 -16.64
C ASN A 66 10.00 -16.99 -15.86
N SER A 67 9.03 -16.13 -15.49
CA SER A 67 7.78 -16.59 -14.87
C SER A 67 7.00 -17.49 -15.82
N THR A 68 6.67 -18.70 -15.36
CA THR A 68 5.82 -19.64 -16.11
C THR A 68 4.34 -19.40 -15.85
N GLN A 69 3.98 -18.89 -14.66
CA GLN A 69 2.59 -18.65 -14.29
C GLN A 69 1.99 -17.40 -14.93
N ARG A 70 2.82 -16.52 -15.45
CA ARG A 70 2.39 -15.33 -16.21
C ARG A 70 1.39 -15.63 -17.32
N ASN A 71 1.55 -16.77 -18.01
CA ASN A 71 0.70 -17.16 -19.14
C ASN A 71 -0.63 -17.80 -18.70
N PHE A 72 -0.74 -18.21 -17.45
CA PHE A 72 -1.93 -18.89 -16.89
C PHE A 72 -2.78 -17.96 -16.03
N LEU A 73 -2.23 -16.85 -15.54
CA LEU A 73 -2.96 -15.88 -14.75
C LEU A 73 -3.73 -14.91 -15.64
N PRO A 74 -5.06 -14.78 -15.48
CA PRO A 74 -5.80 -13.67 -16.06
C PRO A 74 -5.33 -12.36 -15.37
N HIS A 75 -4.97 -11.36 -16.16
CA HIS A 75 -4.45 -10.08 -15.67
C HIS A 75 -3.21 -10.17 -14.76
N PRO A 76 -2.14 -10.88 -15.18
CA PRO A 76 -0.98 -11.16 -14.36
C PRO A 76 -0.24 -9.89 -13.91
N TYR A 77 -0.23 -8.85 -14.73
CA TYR A 77 0.45 -7.58 -14.47
C TYR A 77 -0.39 -6.57 -13.68
N SER A 78 -1.67 -6.87 -13.42
CA SER A 78 -2.57 -6.01 -12.66
C SER A 78 -2.66 -6.46 -11.20
N ASP A 79 -3.46 -7.48 -10.93
CA ASP A 79 -3.87 -7.82 -9.57
C ASP A 79 -2.93 -8.81 -8.89
N PHE A 80 -2.20 -9.63 -9.67
CA PHE A 80 -1.33 -10.72 -9.19
C PHE A 80 0.15 -10.52 -9.52
N ILE A 81 0.57 -9.28 -9.81
CA ILE A 81 1.97 -8.97 -10.12
C ILE A 81 2.92 -9.38 -8.99
N TYR A 82 2.47 -9.32 -7.74
CA TYR A 82 3.27 -9.71 -6.58
C TYR A 82 3.64 -11.20 -6.59
N ALA A 83 2.73 -12.09 -7.05
CA ALA A 83 3.04 -13.51 -7.22
C ALA A 83 4.12 -13.74 -8.29
N ILE A 84 4.09 -12.98 -9.38
CA ILE A 84 5.08 -13.04 -10.44
C ILE A 84 6.44 -12.56 -9.93
N ILE A 85 6.48 -11.48 -9.15
CA ILE A 85 7.71 -10.98 -8.53
C ILE A 85 8.32 -12.06 -7.62
N ILE A 86 7.50 -12.75 -6.82
CA ILE A 86 7.99 -13.84 -5.99
C ILE A 86 8.47 -15.02 -6.85
N GLU A 87 7.80 -15.38 -7.95
CA GLU A 87 8.25 -16.47 -8.83
C GLU A 87 9.60 -16.14 -9.49
N GLU A 88 9.84 -14.89 -9.88
CA GLU A 88 11.05 -14.47 -10.60
C GLU A 88 12.22 -14.18 -9.66
N TYR A 89 11.99 -13.42 -8.59
CA TYR A 89 13.02 -12.92 -7.68
C TYR A 89 13.07 -13.66 -6.33
N GLY A 90 12.17 -14.63 -6.14
CA GLY A 90 12.07 -15.38 -4.91
C GLY A 90 11.38 -14.62 -3.78
N LEU A 91 11.30 -15.26 -2.61
CA LEU A 91 10.77 -14.63 -1.39
C LEU A 91 11.52 -13.36 -0.99
N ILE A 92 12.82 -13.29 -1.31
CA ILE A 92 13.65 -12.10 -1.04
C ILE A 92 13.13 -10.90 -1.84
N GLY A 93 12.78 -11.10 -3.12
CA GLY A 93 12.17 -10.06 -3.95
C GLY A 93 10.82 -9.60 -3.41
N GLY A 94 9.97 -10.55 -2.98
CA GLY A 94 8.70 -10.23 -2.32
C GLY A 94 8.90 -9.43 -1.02
N ALA A 95 9.81 -9.87 -0.15
CA ALA A 95 10.13 -9.18 1.10
C ALA A 95 10.69 -7.77 0.86
N PHE A 96 11.50 -7.59 -0.19
CA PHE A 96 12.04 -6.30 -0.57
C PHE A 96 10.93 -5.30 -0.97
N ILE A 97 9.91 -5.75 -1.70
CA ILE A 97 8.75 -4.92 -2.04
C ILE A 97 7.98 -4.48 -0.78
N VAL A 98 7.73 -5.41 0.15
CA VAL A 98 7.09 -5.08 1.44
C VAL A 98 7.92 -4.04 2.19
N PHE A 99 9.24 -4.23 2.26
CA PHE A 99 10.15 -3.30 2.91
C PHE A 99 10.08 -1.89 2.28
N LEU A 100 10.02 -1.77 0.96
CA LEU A 100 9.90 -0.47 0.28
C LEU A 100 8.61 0.26 0.66
N TYR A 101 7.46 -0.42 0.73
CA TYR A 101 6.21 0.20 1.17
C TYR A 101 6.26 0.63 2.64
N LEU A 102 6.84 -0.17 3.51
CA LEU A 102 7.02 0.19 4.92
C LEU A 102 7.99 1.37 5.08
N ALA A 103 9.10 1.38 4.35
CA ALA A 103 10.04 2.51 4.32
C ALA A 103 9.36 3.79 3.83
N PHE A 104 8.52 3.71 2.79
CA PHE A 104 7.73 4.84 2.30
C PHE A 104 6.77 5.36 3.39
N LEU A 105 6.07 4.49 4.11
CA LEU A 105 5.18 4.88 5.21
C LEU A 105 5.94 5.56 6.35
N VAL A 106 7.10 4.99 6.74
CA VAL A 106 7.96 5.57 7.78
C VAL A 106 8.45 6.96 7.35
N ARG A 107 8.89 7.11 6.09
CA ARG A 107 9.29 8.41 5.56
C ARG A 107 8.16 9.43 5.60
N ALA A 108 6.95 9.04 5.19
CA ALA A 108 5.77 9.90 5.27
C ALA A 108 5.45 10.31 6.73
N ALA A 109 5.60 9.40 7.70
CA ALA A 109 5.41 9.72 9.11
C ALA A 109 6.46 10.73 9.63
N PHE A 110 7.71 10.66 9.16
CA PHE A 110 8.73 11.65 9.49
C PHE A 110 8.41 13.05 8.92
N VAL A 111 7.86 13.13 7.71
CA VAL A 111 7.42 14.40 7.10
C VAL A 111 6.36 15.08 7.97
N VAL A 112 5.40 14.31 8.52
CA VAL A 112 4.37 14.85 9.43
C VAL A 112 4.98 15.51 10.67
N ARG A 113 5.99 14.87 11.26
CA ARG A 113 6.63 15.38 12.48
C ARG A 113 7.44 16.65 12.27
N LYS A 114 7.93 16.84 11.05
CA LYS A 114 8.81 17.96 10.70
C LYS A 114 8.08 19.16 10.06
N SER A 115 6.89 18.94 9.53
CA SER A 115 6.14 19.97 8.82
C SER A 115 5.41 20.90 9.79
N PRO A 116 5.63 22.23 9.70
CA PRO A 116 4.87 23.21 10.49
C PRO A 116 3.42 23.38 9.99
N LYS A 117 3.11 22.93 8.76
CA LYS A 117 1.77 23.01 8.15
C LYS A 117 0.99 21.73 8.42
N ALA A 118 0.17 21.71 9.45
CA ALA A 118 -0.60 20.54 9.88
C ALA A 118 -1.48 19.94 8.76
N PHE A 119 -2.14 20.75 7.94
CA PHE A 119 -3.02 20.27 6.88
C PHE A 119 -2.24 19.47 5.80
N GLY A 120 -1.14 20.03 5.28
CA GLY A 120 -0.32 19.36 4.26
C GLY A 120 0.28 18.06 4.79
N ALA A 121 0.80 18.08 6.02
CA ALA A 121 1.35 16.92 6.70
C ALA A 121 0.33 15.77 6.84
N LEU A 122 -0.86 16.07 7.36
CA LEU A 122 -1.93 15.07 7.53
C LEU A 122 -2.44 14.55 6.19
N LEU A 123 -2.54 15.40 5.16
CA LEU A 123 -2.93 15.00 3.82
C LEU A 123 -1.90 14.02 3.22
N ALA A 124 -0.62 14.35 3.27
CA ALA A 124 0.46 13.50 2.76
C ALA A 124 0.51 12.15 3.48
N PHE A 125 0.37 12.14 4.80
CA PHE A 125 0.34 10.91 5.59
C PHE A 125 -0.88 10.05 5.28
N GLY A 126 -2.07 10.66 5.17
CA GLY A 126 -3.31 9.96 4.83
C GLY A 126 -3.23 9.30 3.46
N LEU A 127 -2.67 9.98 2.47
CA LEU A 127 -2.44 9.43 1.13
C LEU A 127 -1.41 8.29 1.15
N ALA A 128 -0.27 8.48 1.82
CA ALA A 128 0.75 7.45 1.96
C ALA A 128 0.21 6.21 2.67
N LEU A 129 -0.52 6.38 3.77
CA LEU A 129 -1.15 5.30 4.51
C LEU A 129 -2.17 4.54 3.64
N SER A 130 -2.99 5.25 2.87
CA SER A 130 -3.96 4.65 1.95
C SER A 130 -3.27 3.78 0.89
N LEU A 131 -2.19 4.28 0.27
CA LEU A 131 -1.40 3.52 -0.72
C LEU A 131 -0.76 2.27 -0.11
N VAL A 132 -0.20 2.38 1.10
CA VAL A 132 0.42 1.24 1.78
C VAL A 132 -0.61 0.19 2.20
N ILE A 133 -1.76 0.61 2.74
CA ILE A 133 -2.85 -0.32 3.06
C ILE A 133 -3.34 -1.04 1.80
N GLN A 134 -3.53 -0.32 0.69
CA GLN A 134 -3.91 -0.94 -0.59
C GLN A 134 -2.86 -1.96 -1.05
N ALA A 135 -1.57 -1.65 -0.94
CA ALA A 135 -0.48 -2.57 -1.27
C ALA A 135 -0.51 -3.82 -0.38
N LEU A 136 -0.65 -3.67 0.94
CA LEU A 136 -0.70 -4.79 1.88
C LEU A 136 -1.91 -5.69 1.64
N ILE A 137 -3.08 -5.10 1.32
CA ILE A 137 -4.28 -5.87 0.95
C ILE A 137 -4.02 -6.66 -0.34
N ASN A 138 -3.46 -6.05 -1.38
CA ASN A 138 -3.14 -6.77 -2.62
C ASN A 138 -2.15 -7.92 -2.38
N MET A 139 -1.09 -7.69 -1.62
CA MET A 139 -0.12 -8.73 -1.26
C MET A 139 -0.78 -9.84 -0.44
N GLY A 140 -1.64 -9.49 0.54
CA GLY A 140 -2.39 -10.45 1.35
C GLY A 140 -3.35 -11.32 0.54
N VAL A 141 -4.02 -10.73 -0.46
CA VAL A 141 -4.85 -11.46 -1.44
C VAL A 141 -3.99 -12.42 -2.26
N THR A 142 -2.87 -11.95 -2.76
CA THR A 142 -1.96 -12.73 -3.61
C THR A 142 -1.40 -13.95 -2.89
N VAL A 143 -1.07 -13.82 -1.60
CA VAL A 143 -0.60 -14.92 -0.74
C VAL A 143 -1.76 -15.84 -0.27
N GLY A 144 -3.02 -15.38 -0.40
CA GLY A 144 -4.20 -16.14 0.00
C GLY A 144 -4.60 -15.96 1.46
N ILE A 145 -4.13 -14.90 2.13
CA ILE A 145 -4.54 -14.52 3.49
C ILE A 145 -5.86 -13.75 3.47
N LEU A 146 -6.16 -13.07 2.35
CA LEU A 146 -7.37 -12.26 2.16
C LEU A 146 -8.15 -12.73 0.93
N PRO A 147 -9.49 -12.54 0.91
CA PRO A 147 -10.30 -12.86 -0.25
C PRO A 147 -9.94 -11.97 -1.45
N VAL A 148 -10.14 -12.48 -2.67
CA VAL A 148 -9.80 -11.79 -3.92
C VAL A 148 -10.61 -10.49 -4.04
N THR A 149 -9.90 -9.35 -4.06
CA THR A 149 -10.51 -8.01 -4.10
C THR A 149 -10.42 -7.34 -5.46
N GLY A 150 -9.47 -7.71 -6.32
CA GLY A 150 -9.22 -7.03 -7.59
C GLY A 150 -8.55 -5.65 -7.45
N LEU A 151 -7.87 -5.40 -6.33
CA LEU A 151 -7.08 -4.20 -6.11
C LEU A 151 -5.70 -4.36 -6.75
N THR A 152 -5.25 -3.33 -7.45
CA THR A 152 -3.92 -3.30 -8.06
C THR A 152 -2.85 -2.91 -7.03
N LEU A 153 -1.62 -3.40 -7.21
CA LEU A 153 -0.47 -3.00 -6.39
C LEU A 153 0.00 -1.59 -6.80
N PRO A 154 -0.09 -0.57 -5.93
CA PRO A 154 0.27 0.81 -6.29
C PRO A 154 1.71 0.91 -6.83
N LEU A 155 1.94 1.74 -7.84
CA LEU A 155 3.23 2.01 -8.49
C LEU A 155 3.85 0.85 -9.29
N ILE A 156 3.47 -0.40 -9.04
CA ILE A 156 4.08 -1.58 -9.66
C ILE A 156 3.14 -2.22 -10.68
N SER A 157 1.83 -2.27 -10.38
CA SER A 157 0.84 -2.87 -11.29
C SER A 157 0.57 -2.03 -12.52
N MET A 158 0.36 -2.67 -13.65
CA MET A 158 -0.18 -2.06 -14.86
C MET A 158 -1.71 -1.88 -14.72
N GLY A 159 -2.13 -0.82 -14.05
CA GLY A 159 -3.55 -0.54 -13.84
C GLY A 159 -3.94 0.80 -14.47
N GLY A 160 -4.19 0.88 -15.75
CA GLY A 160 -4.72 2.03 -16.50
C GLY A 160 -4.99 3.33 -15.71
N THR A 161 -6.23 3.56 -15.34
CA THR A 161 -6.65 4.74 -14.55
C THR A 161 -6.09 4.75 -13.11
N SER A 162 -5.89 3.59 -12.50
CA SER A 162 -5.32 3.47 -11.15
C SER A 162 -3.91 4.09 -11.07
N THR A 163 -3.08 3.91 -12.10
CA THR A 163 -1.73 4.46 -12.16
C THR A 163 -1.74 5.99 -12.12
N ILE A 164 -2.70 6.64 -12.79
CA ILE A 164 -2.82 8.10 -12.79
C ILE A 164 -3.12 8.62 -11.38
N PHE A 165 -4.12 8.04 -10.71
CA PHE A 165 -4.49 8.46 -9.35
C PHE A 165 -3.36 8.21 -8.33
N VAL A 166 -2.68 7.08 -8.44
CA VAL A 166 -1.53 6.76 -7.58
C VAL A 166 -0.38 7.73 -7.82
N SER A 167 -0.10 8.10 -9.08
CA SER A 167 0.94 9.09 -9.42
C SER A 167 0.62 10.47 -8.87
N ILE A 168 -0.64 10.91 -8.94
CA ILE A 168 -1.08 12.17 -8.34
C ILE A 168 -0.91 12.15 -6.82
N ALA A 169 -1.37 11.08 -6.16
CA ALA A 169 -1.22 10.94 -4.72
C ALA A 169 0.24 10.97 -4.28
N PHE A 170 1.11 10.27 -5.01
CA PHE A 170 2.55 10.26 -4.75
C PHE A 170 3.19 11.64 -4.99
N GLY A 171 2.78 12.35 -6.05
CA GLY A 171 3.21 13.72 -6.33
C GLY A 171 2.86 14.69 -5.20
N ILE A 172 1.64 14.57 -4.63
CA ILE A 172 1.22 15.38 -3.48
C ILE A 172 2.11 15.08 -2.26
N VAL A 173 2.38 13.80 -1.96
CA VAL A 173 3.25 13.40 -0.84
C VAL A 173 4.65 13.98 -1.01
N LEU A 174 5.23 13.93 -2.21
CA LEU A 174 6.55 14.50 -2.51
C LEU A 174 6.56 16.02 -2.39
N SER A 175 5.53 16.71 -2.89
CA SER A 175 5.42 18.17 -2.80
C SER A 175 5.40 18.63 -1.33
N VAL A 176 4.60 17.97 -0.50
CA VAL A 176 4.55 18.30 0.94
C VAL A 176 5.87 17.98 1.64
N SER A 177 6.57 16.93 1.23
CA SER A 177 7.89 16.59 1.77
C SER A 177 8.92 17.68 1.46
N ASN A 178 8.93 18.16 0.23
CA ASN A 178 9.83 19.22 -0.21
C ASN A 178 9.55 20.57 0.51
N ASP A 179 8.28 20.94 0.64
CA ASP A 179 7.85 22.11 1.40
C ASP A 179 8.30 22.05 2.88
N ALA A 180 8.23 20.88 3.49
CA ALA A 180 8.63 20.69 4.88
C ALA A 180 10.15 20.82 5.06
N GLU A 181 10.95 20.33 4.12
CA GLU A 181 12.41 20.44 4.13
C GLU A 181 12.85 21.89 3.92
N SER A 182 12.30 22.61 2.95
CA SER A 182 12.65 24.01 2.66
C SER A 182 12.33 24.96 3.83
N LEU A 183 11.20 24.73 4.53
CA LEU A 183 10.84 25.51 5.70
C LEU A 183 11.78 25.24 6.88
N GLN A 184 12.23 24.01 7.05
CA GLN A 184 13.19 23.66 8.09
C GLN A 184 14.57 24.28 7.84
N GLU A 185 15.04 24.27 6.59
CA GLU A 185 16.28 24.93 6.20
C GLU A 185 16.22 26.43 6.48
N ALA A 186 15.12 27.10 6.12
CA ALA A 186 14.92 28.51 6.39
C ALA A 186 14.92 28.84 7.89
N GLN A 187 14.31 27.98 8.72
CA GLN A 187 14.31 28.13 10.17
C GLN A 187 15.72 27.96 10.78
N ASN A 188 16.45 26.94 10.34
CA ASN A 188 17.82 26.71 10.80
C ASN A 188 18.77 27.86 10.42
N VAL A 189 18.62 28.45 9.23
CA VAL A 189 19.41 29.62 8.81
C VAL A 189 19.09 30.83 9.71
N ALA A 190 17.80 31.09 9.96
CA ALA A 190 17.40 32.22 10.80
C ALA A 190 17.84 32.05 12.26
N GLU A 191 17.83 30.83 12.78
CA GLU A 191 18.33 30.53 14.15
C GLU A 191 19.84 30.74 14.27
N ASN A 192 20.61 30.26 13.29
CA ASN A 192 22.06 30.48 13.25
C ASN A 192 22.44 31.96 13.10
N GLU A 193 21.69 32.73 12.29
CA GLU A 193 21.90 34.17 12.17
C GLU A 193 21.62 34.91 13.49
N ALA A 194 20.55 34.52 14.19
CA ALA A 194 20.20 35.10 15.49
C ALA A 194 21.26 34.78 16.56
N GLU A 195 21.79 33.57 16.59
CA GLU A 195 22.85 33.15 17.51
C GLU A 195 24.17 33.93 17.27
N ASN A 196 24.56 34.09 16.01
CA ASN A 196 25.74 34.86 15.64
C ASN A 196 25.62 36.36 16.03
N VAL A 197 24.40 36.95 15.90
CA VAL A 197 24.16 38.34 16.36
C VAL A 197 24.25 38.49 17.87
N VAL A 198 23.78 37.51 18.62
CA VAL A 198 23.89 37.51 20.09
C VAL A 198 25.38 37.43 20.53
N GLU A 199 26.13 36.50 19.94
CA GLU A 199 27.57 36.31 20.22
C GLU A 199 28.40 37.56 19.87
N SER A 200 28.09 38.21 18.73
CA SER A 200 28.78 39.45 18.36
C SER A 200 28.49 40.62 19.32
N ASN A 201 27.27 40.72 19.86
CA ASN A 201 26.92 41.76 20.82
C ASN A 201 27.52 41.52 22.21
N GLU A 202 27.75 40.29 22.61
CA GLU A 202 28.41 39.94 23.90
C GLU A 202 29.90 40.28 23.83
N THR A 203 30.57 40.03 22.70
CA THR A 203 32.00 40.37 22.53
C THR A 203 32.28 41.88 22.46
N ASP A 204 31.36 42.68 21.89
CA ASP A 204 31.49 44.15 21.80
C ASP A 204 31.14 44.87 23.14
N GLY A 205 30.58 44.18 24.13
CA GLY A 205 30.20 44.75 25.43
C GLY A 205 31.26 44.56 26.54
N GLU A 206 32.35 43.85 26.31
CA GLU A 206 33.41 43.60 27.28
C GLU A 206 34.65 44.53 27.12
N ASP A 207 34.66 45.45 26.14
CA ASP A 207 35.73 46.49 25.95
C ASP A 207 35.25 47.84 26.52
#